data_c46cd856ecfe825afdd5cbeed37bf78d
#
_entry.id   c46cd856ecfe825afdd5cbeed37bf78d
#
_cell.length_a   1.000
_cell.length_b   1.000
_cell.length_c   1.000
_cell.angle_alpha   90.00
_cell.angle_beta   90.00
_cell.angle_gamma   90.00
#
_symmetry.space_group_name_H-M   'P 1'
#
loop_
_entity.id
_entity.type
_entity.pdbx_description
1 polymer ?
#
loop_
_entity_poly.entity_id
_entity_poly.type
_entity_poly.pdbx_seq_one_letter_code
_entity_poly.pdbx_strand_id
1 'polypeptide(L)'
;GGIEQYYNDSLIGVNGREYGYLDEDANLEGVVKSAVNGKTLVSTIDLNVQNILQKYIDEWQNSVGSHVTAAIAMDPNNGEVLGMATSNKFDLNDPRNTDGFSEEELLALGKKEAVGVYHRENPDQTITEDQALDHYSREDILSYGKQVAWNQLWRNFCVSDTFEPGSPSKILTVAAGLEEGVLKGNEYFDCGGYLHVGDWDIKCTAYRKGGHGSLSLTESIMKSCNVAMMRIGAMMGSGIFAKYQAMFGMGQKTGIDLPGEADAAGLVYPADKMGPTELATNAFGQNYNCTMIQMAA
;
A
#
# COMPACT_ATOMS: atom_id res chain seq x y z
N GLY A 1 -11.11 7.79 -9.44
CA GLY A 1 -9.90 7.51 -8.64
C GLY A 1 -8.65 8.06 -9.31
N GLY A 2 -7.49 7.84 -8.69
CA GLY A 2 -6.20 8.19 -9.26
C GLY A 2 -5.92 9.69 -9.38
N ILE A 3 -5.08 10.03 -10.33
CA ILE A 3 -4.58 11.40 -10.58
C ILE A 3 -5.74 12.39 -10.83
N GLU A 4 -6.73 12.01 -11.62
CA GLU A 4 -7.89 12.86 -11.90
C GLU A 4 -8.68 13.21 -10.64
N GLN A 5 -8.85 12.26 -9.72
CA GLN A 5 -9.54 12.52 -8.47
C GLN A 5 -8.73 13.45 -7.56
N TYR A 6 -7.42 13.23 -7.46
CA TYR A 6 -6.54 14.03 -6.61
C TYR A 6 -6.48 15.50 -7.09
N TYR A 7 -6.37 15.70 -8.40
CA TYR A 7 -6.25 17.02 -9.02
C TYR A 7 -7.55 17.58 -9.57
N ASN A 8 -8.71 17.01 -9.20
CA ASN A 8 -10.01 17.42 -9.73
C ASN A 8 -10.24 18.93 -9.68
N ASP A 9 -9.97 19.59 -8.56
CA ASP A 9 -10.16 21.03 -8.38
C ASP A 9 -9.25 21.89 -9.27
N SER A 10 -8.14 21.32 -9.72
CA SER A 10 -7.22 21.98 -10.66
C SER A 10 -7.60 21.73 -12.11
N LEU A 11 -8.10 20.53 -12.41
CA LEU A 11 -8.47 20.11 -13.76
C LEU A 11 -9.84 20.60 -14.19
N ILE A 12 -10.75 20.78 -13.23
CA ILE A 12 -12.11 21.22 -13.52
C ILE A 12 -12.13 22.70 -13.83
N GLY A 13 -12.73 23.07 -14.97
CA GLY A 13 -12.96 24.45 -15.34
C GLY A 13 -14.25 24.99 -14.73
N VAL A 14 -14.56 26.22 -15.06
CA VAL A 14 -15.84 26.85 -14.71
C VAL A 14 -16.66 27.02 -16.00
N ASN A 15 -17.83 26.40 -16.02
CA ASN A 15 -18.72 26.55 -17.17
C ASN A 15 -19.13 28.01 -17.36
N GLY A 16 -19.08 28.46 -18.58
CA GLY A 16 -19.67 29.74 -18.98
C GLY A 16 -21.19 29.74 -18.80
N ARG A 17 -21.75 30.87 -18.58
CA ARG A 17 -23.20 31.08 -18.45
C ARG A 17 -23.61 32.24 -19.33
N GLU A 18 -24.74 32.07 -20.02
CA GLU A 18 -25.43 33.12 -20.71
C GLU A 18 -26.84 33.22 -20.13
N TYR A 19 -27.21 34.37 -19.68
CA TYR A 19 -28.54 34.63 -19.14
C TYR A 19 -28.99 36.04 -19.51
N GLY A 20 -30.29 36.17 -19.76
CA GLY A 20 -30.90 37.45 -20.02
C GLY A 20 -31.74 37.93 -18.84
N TYR A 21 -31.79 39.23 -18.62
CA TYR A 21 -32.74 39.89 -17.73
C TYR A 21 -33.40 41.05 -18.44
N LEU A 22 -34.59 41.43 -17.99
CA LEU A 22 -35.25 42.63 -18.49
C LEU A 22 -34.75 43.84 -17.65
N ASP A 23 -34.33 44.89 -18.34
CA ASP A 23 -34.01 46.16 -17.69
C ASP A 23 -35.31 46.91 -17.27
N GLU A 24 -35.17 48.10 -16.67
CA GLU A 24 -36.28 48.89 -16.18
C GLU A 24 -37.24 49.32 -17.29
N ASP A 25 -36.78 49.35 -18.54
CA ASP A 25 -37.56 49.68 -19.73
C ASP A 25 -38.10 48.44 -20.50
N ALA A 26 -37.99 47.25 -19.87
CA ALA A 26 -38.40 45.97 -20.40
C ALA A 26 -37.62 45.51 -21.65
N ASN A 27 -36.39 45.99 -21.87
CA ASN A 27 -35.49 45.45 -22.88
C ASN A 27 -34.76 44.25 -22.35
N LEU A 28 -34.51 43.24 -23.21
CA LEU A 28 -33.74 42.07 -22.88
C LEU A 28 -32.24 42.38 -22.91
N GLU A 29 -31.59 42.44 -21.74
CA GLU A 29 -30.15 42.53 -21.68
C GLU A 29 -29.53 41.13 -21.45
N GLY A 30 -28.54 40.78 -22.25
CA GLY A 30 -27.80 39.52 -22.15
C GLY A 30 -26.50 39.70 -21.38
N VAL A 31 -26.28 38.85 -20.38
CA VAL A 31 -25.00 38.75 -19.66
C VAL A 31 -24.32 37.46 -20.06
N VAL A 32 -23.13 37.57 -20.62
CA VAL A 32 -22.28 36.41 -20.94
C VAL A 32 -21.15 36.35 -19.93
N LYS A 33 -21.13 35.27 -19.16
CA LYS A 33 -20.00 34.92 -18.31
C LYS A 33 -19.18 33.86 -19.03
N SER A 34 -17.96 34.19 -19.46
CA SER A 34 -17.10 33.29 -20.21
C SER A 34 -16.72 32.07 -19.39
N ALA A 35 -16.56 30.94 -20.08
CA ALA A 35 -15.98 29.74 -19.48
C ALA A 35 -14.51 29.97 -19.09
N VAL A 36 -14.08 29.33 -18.01
CA VAL A 36 -12.68 29.30 -17.58
C VAL A 36 -12.19 27.86 -17.68
N ASN A 37 -11.15 27.62 -18.47
CA ASN A 37 -10.58 26.29 -18.63
C ASN A 37 -9.86 25.86 -17.33
N GLY A 38 -9.89 24.55 -17.03
CA GLY A 38 -9.05 23.96 -16.01
C GLY A 38 -7.56 24.03 -16.35
N LYS A 39 -6.72 23.69 -15.38
CA LYS A 39 -5.26 23.68 -15.55
C LYS A 39 -4.80 22.42 -16.29
N THR A 40 -3.66 22.51 -16.96
CA THR A 40 -2.96 21.33 -17.51
C THR A 40 -2.13 20.68 -16.41
N LEU A 41 -2.21 19.35 -16.29
CA LEU A 41 -1.37 18.54 -15.42
C LEU A 41 -0.26 17.87 -16.25
N VAL A 42 0.99 18.00 -15.79
CA VAL A 42 2.15 17.29 -16.34
C VAL A 42 2.59 16.25 -15.31
N SER A 43 2.57 14.99 -15.71
CA SER A 43 2.96 13.85 -14.85
C SER A 43 4.42 13.49 -15.06
N THR A 44 5.05 12.90 -14.04
CA THR A 44 6.40 12.30 -14.10
C THR A 44 6.41 10.91 -14.73
N ILE A 45 5.23 10.32 -14.97
CA ILE A 45 5.11 8.98 -15.54
C ILE A 45 5.70 8.94 -16.96
N ASP A 46 6.70 8.07 -17.15
CA ASP A 46 7.24 7.71 -18.47
C ASP A 46 6.45 6.54 -19.05
N LEU A 47 5.83 6.74 -20.20
CA LEU A 47 5.00 5.71 -20.83
C LEU A 47 5.78 4.44 -21.21
N ASN A 48 7.07 4.56 -21.53
CA ASN A 48 7.87 3.38 -21.84
C ASN A 48 8.14 2.57 -20.57
N VAL A 49 8.51 3.24 -19.46
CA VAL A 49 8.69 2.59 -18.17
C VAL A 49 7.37 1.95 -17.72
N GLN A 50 6.27 2.68 -17.78
CA GLN A 50 4.93 2.18 -17.42
C GLN A 50 4.57 0.92 -18.22
N ASN A 51 4.76 0.95 -19.54
CA ASN A 51 4.46 -0.19 -20.42
C ASN A 51 5.37 -1.41 -20.13
N ILE A 52 6.63 -1.17 -19.81
CA ILE A 52 7.57 -2.25 -19.41
C ILE A 52 7.10 -2.92 -18.12
N LEU A 53 6.79 -2.13 -17.09
CA LEU A 53 6.29 -2.66 -15.81
C LEU A 53 5.03 -3.51 -16.03
N GLN A 54 4.05 -2.96 -16.75
CA GLN A 54 2.78 -3.65 -16.99
C GLN A 54 2.98 -4.94 -17.79
N LYS A 55 3.82 -4.91 -18.83
CA LYS A 55 4.14 -6.10 -19.65
C LYS A 55 4.66 -7.25 -18.78
N TYR A 56 5.66 -7.00 -17.92
CA TYR A 56 6.26 -8.06 -17.12
C TYR A 56 5.35 -8.53 -15.99
N ILE A 57 4.49 -7.67 -15.44
CA ILE A 57 3.43 -8.10 -14.53
C ILE A 57 2.46 -9.05 -15.23
N ASP A 58 2.03 -8.71 -16.45
CA ASP A 58 1.10 -9.54 -17.24
C ASP A 58 1.73 -10.88 -17.62
N GLU A 59 2.99 -10.89 -18.05
CA GLU A 59 3.73 -12.13 -18.35
C GLU A 59 3.84 -13.05 -17.12
N TRP A 60 4.12 -12.48 -15.94
CA TRP A 60 4.14 -13.23 -14.69
C TRP A 60 2.77 -13.80 -14.34
N GLN A 61 1.72 -12.99 -14.39
CA GLN A 61 0.38 -13.44 -14.06
C GLN A 61 -0.13 -14.53 -15.00
N ASN A 62 0.22 -14.46 -16.28
CA ASN A 62 -0.17 -15.47 -17.28
C ASN A 62 0.65 -16.76 -17.18
N SER A 63 1.85 -16.73 -16.64
CA SER A 63 2.75 -17.91 -16.61
C SER A 63 2.78 -18.61 -15.25
N VAL A 64 2.91 -17.87 -14.16
CA VAL A 64 3.03 -18.37 -12.78
C VAL A 64 1.83 -17.98 -11.95
N GLY A 65 1.48 -16.71 -11.97
CA GLY A 65 0.40 -16.12 -11.20
C GLY A 65 0.76 -15.85 -9.75
N SER A 66 0.13 -14.81 -9.23
CA SER A 66 0.15 -14.41 -7.82
C SER A 66 -1.20 -13.80 -7.48
N HIS A 67 -1.55 -13.73 -6.20
CA HIS A 67 -2.79 -13.06 -5.77
C HIS A 67 -2.80 -11.58 -6.21
N VAL A 68 -1.69 -10.86 -6.00
CA VAL A 68 -1.43 -9.53 -6.54
C VAL A 68 0.05 -9.46 -6.91
N THR A 69 0.35 -8.87 -8.07
CA THR A 69 1.69 -8.46 -8.48
C THR A 69 1.68 -6.98 -8.75
N ALA A 70 2.65 -6.24 -8.22
CA ALA A 70 2.75 -4.81 -8.41
C ALA A 70 4.23 -4.39 -8.54
N ALA A 71 4.46 -3.25 -9.20
CA ALA A 71 5.78 -2.67 -9.37
C ALA A 71 5.72 -1.14 -9.37
N ILE A 72 6.73 -0.51 -8.80
CA ILE A 72 6.97 0.93 -8.83
C ILE A 72 8.38 1.15 -9.37
N ALA A 73 8.54 2.09 -10.29
CA ALA A 73 9.82 2.64 -10.70
C ALA A 73 9.91 4.10 -10.26
N MET A 74 10.93 4.42 -9.48
CA MET A 74 11.15 5.75 -8.90
C MET A 74 12.59 6.21 -9.20
N ASP A 75 12.78 7.49 -9.50
CA ASP A 75 14.11 8.09 -9.57
C ASP A 75 14.62 8.33 -8.14
N PRO A 76 15.72 7.69 -7.70
CA PRO A 76 16.23 7.83 -6.34
C PRO A 76 16.85 9.20 -6.04
N ASN A 77 17.06 10.04 -7.07
CA ASN A 77 17.68 11.37 -6.87
C ASN A 77 16.66 12.45 -6.49
N ASN A 78 15.41 12.30 -6.91
CA ASN A 78 14.38 13.33 -6.75
C ASN A 78 13.02 12.79 -6.26
N GLY A 79 12.84 11.45 -6.20
CA GLY A 79 11.60 10.81 -5.78
C GLY A 79 10.50 10.80 -6.85
N GLU A 80 10.80 11.17 -8.10
CA GLU A 80 9.81 11.11 -9.18
C GLU A 80 9.40 9.67 -9.48
N VAL A 81 8.08 9.40 -9.48
CA VAL A 81 7.53 8.12 -9.90
C VAL A 81 7.47 8.08 -11.41
N LEU A 82 8.30 7.24 -12.01
CA LEU A 82 8.40 7.05 -13.47
C LEU A 82 7.39 6.03 -14.00
N GLY A 83 6.92 5.14 -13.14
CA GLY A 83 5.90 4.14 -13.46
C GLY A 83 5.39 3.44 -12.22
N MET A 84 4.12 3.05 -12.27
CA MET A 84 3.43 2.31 -11.20
C MET A 84 2.39 1.41 -11.83
N ALA A 85 2.51 0.10 -11.62
CA ALA A 85 1.66 -0.89 -12.25
C ALA A 85 1.27 -2.01 -11.27
N THR A 86 0.09 -2.59 -11.51
CA THR A 86 -0.45 -3.69 -10.71
C THR A 86 -1.17 -4.69 -11.61
N SER A 87 -1.27 -5.94 -11.14
CA SER A 87 -2.07 -6.98 -11.82
C SER A 87 -3.58 -6.71 -11.76
N ASN A 88 -4.04 -5.93 -10.78
CA ASN A 88 -5.43 -5.52 -10.69
C ASN A 88 -5.66 -4.36 -11.67
N LYS A 89 -6.33 -4.68 -12.78
CA LYS A 89 -6.61 -3.71 -13.85
C LYS A 89 -8.09 -3.58 -14.06
N PHE A 90 -8.51 -2.40 -14.51
CA PHE A 90 -9.87 -2.15 -15.01
C PHE A 90 -9.79 -1.31 -16.28
N ASP A 91 -10.82 -1.39 -17.12
CA ASP A 91 -10.92 -0.56 -18.32
C ASP A 91 -11.36 0.85 -17.92
N LEU A 92 -10.54 1.86 -18.25
CA LEU A 92 -10.85 3.26 -18.00
C LEU A 92 -12.08 3.75 -18.81
N ASN A 93 -12.42 3.10 -19.93
CA ASN A 93 -13.60 3.39 -20.72
C ASN A 93 -14.87 2.73 -20.16
N ASP A 94 -14.72 1.65 -19.38
CA ASP A 94 -15.81 0.96 -18.66
C ASP A 94 -15.41 0.65 -17.21
N PRO A 95 -15.21 1.68 -16.38
CA PRO A 95 -14.64 1.53 -15.04
C PRO A 95 -15.56 0.82 -14.05
N ARG A 96 -16.81 0.58 -14.42
CA ARG A 96 -17.81 -0.13 -13.60
C ARG A 96 -18.10 -1.54 -14.09
N ASN A 97 -17.32 -2.05 -15.02
CA ASN A 97 -17.43 -3.42 -15.47
C ASN A 97 -17.11 -4.40 -14.31
N THR A 98 -17.99 -5.35 -14.10
CA THR A 98 -17.85 -6.41 -13.09
C THR A 98 -17.82 -7.81 -13.69
N ASP A 99 -17.58 -7.94 -15.01
CA ASP A 99 -17.58 -9.23 -15.72
C ASP A 99 -16.52 -10.21 -15.21
N GLY A 100 -15.49 -9.71 -14.50
CA GLY A 100 -14.50 -10.53 -13.81
C GLY A 100 -14.99 -11.17 -12.51
N PHE A 101 -16.20 -10.85 -12.04
CA PHE A 101 -16.81 -11.38 -10.82
C PHE A 101 -18.02 -12.23 -11.17
N SER A 102 -18.11 -13.42 -10.63
CA SER A 102 -19.33 -14.21 -10.69
C SER A 102 -20.43 -13.57 -9.84
N GLU A 103 -21.69 -13.89 -10.13
CA GLU A 103 -22.81 -13.42 -9.31
C GLU A 103 -22.74 -13.92 -7.86
N GLU A 104 -22.17 -15.12 -7.65
CA GLU A 104 -21.95 -15.70 -6.33
C GLU A 104 -20.91 -14.88 -5.53
N GLU A 105 -19.80 -14.47 -6.16
CA GLU A 105 -18.80 -13.59 -5.53
C GLU A 105 -19.40 -12.22 -5.21
N LEU A 106 -20.18 -11.63 -6.12
CA LEU A 106 -20.85 -10.35 -5.85
C LEU A 106 -21.84 -10.46 -4.69
N LEU A 107 -22.59 -11.57 -4.61
CA LEU A 107 -23.49 -11.82 -3.47
C LEU A 107 -22.73 -11.97 -2.16
N ALA A 108 -21.60 -12.68 -2.16
CA ALA A 108 -20.76 -12.84 -0.96
C ALA A 108 -20.20 -11.49 -0.49
N LEU A 109 -19.65 -10.69 -1.41
CA LEU A 109 -19.19 -9.33 -1.11
C LEU A 109 -20.32 -8.45 -0.58
N GLY A 110 -21.50 -8.54 -1.20
CA GLY A 110 -22.66 -7.76 -0.81
C GLY A 110 -23.23 -8.13 0.55
N LYS A 111 -23.28 -9.41 0.90
CA LYS A 111 -23.68 -9.85 2.25
C LYS A 111 -22.76 -9.30 3.32
N LYS A 112 -21.46 -9.34 3.08
CA LYS A 112 -20.46 -8.78 4.00
C LYS A 112 -20.65 -7.28 4.19
N GLU A 113 -20.88 -6.52 3.11
CA GLU A 113 -21.12 -5.06 3.19
C GLU A 113 -22.46 -4.77 3.87
N ALA A 114 -23.51 -5.56 3.64
CA ALA A 114 -24.82 -5.40 4.25
C ALA A 114 -24.78 -5.46 5.78
N VAL A 115 -23.90 -6.27 6.37
CA VAL A 115 -23.67 -6.29 7.83
C VAL A 115 -23.20 -4.91 8.31
N GLY A 116 -22.27 -4.30 7.60
CA GLY A 116 -21.78 -2.96 7.92
C GLY A 116 -22.83 -1.87 7.71
N VAL A 117 -23.65 -1.98 6.64
CA VAL A 117 -24.78 -1.07 6.38
C VAL A 117 -25.78 -1.16 7.52
N TYR A 118 -26.19 -2.39 7.87
CA TYR A 118 -27.16 -2.62 8.95
C TYR A 118 -26.71 -2.04 10.29
N HIS A 119 -25.45 -2.25 10.64
CA HIS A 119 -24.90 -1.69 11.88
C HIS A 119 -24.85 -0.15 11.87
N ARG A 120 -24.57 0.49 10.71
CA ARG A 120 -24.64 1.96 10.59
C ARG A 120 -26.05 2.51 10.76
N GLU A 121 -27.06 1.77 10.26
CA GLU A 121 -28.48 2.12 10.38
C GLU A 121 -29.04 1.79 11.78
N ASN A 122 -28.48 0.78 12.44
CA ASN A 122 -28.92 0.26 13.74
C ASN A 122 -27.69 0.09 14.67
N PRO A 123 -27.14 1.15 15.28
CA PRO A 123 -25.87 1.11 16.00
C PRO A 123 -25.78 0.10 17.14
N ASP A 124 -26.92 -0.23 17.77
CA ASP A 124 -27.01 -1.16 18.90
C ASP A 124 -27.29 -2.61 18.47
N GLN A 125 -27.35 -2.88 17.16
CA GLN A 125 -27.69 -4.17 16.61
C GLN A 125 -26.67 -4.58 15.54
N THR A 126 -26.48 -5.89 15.38
CA THR A 126 -25.68 -6.45 14.31
C THR A 126 -26.36 -7.69 13.75
N ILE A 127 -26.13 -7.99 12.50
CA ILE A 127 -26.56 -9.21 11.82
C ILE A 127 -25.34 -9.99 11.34
N THR A 128 -25.53 -11.26 11.04
CA THR A 128 -24.53 -12.08 10.35
C THR A 128 -24.71 -11.98 8.83
N GLU A 129 -23.69 -12.40 8.07
CA GLU A 129 -23.78 -12.47 6.60
C GLU A 129 -24.95 -13.36 6.12
N ASP A 130 -25.23 -14.45 6.85
CA ASP A 130 -26.35 -15.35 6.52
C ASP A 130 -27.73 -14.69 6.72
N GLN A 131 -27.83 -13.76 7.67
CA GLN A 131 -29.06 -13.02 7.95
C GLN A 131 -29.25 -11.80 7.02
N ALA A 132 -28.25 -11.45 6.19
CA ALA A 132 -28.34 -10.28 5.33
C ALA A 132 -29.57 -10.30 4.40
N LEU A 133 -29.97 -11.48 3.87
CA LEU A 133 -31.13 -11.65 3.02
C LEU A 133 -32.46 -11.59 3.76
N ASP A 134 -32.48 -11.63 5.10
CA ASP A 134 -33.69 -11.43 5.91
C ASP A 134 -34.02 -9.92 6.04
N HIS A 135 -33.02 -9.05 5.85
CA HIS A 135 -33.16 -7.61 6.02
C HIS A 135 -33.09 -6.81 4.71
N TYR A 136 -32.40 -7.35 3.68
CA TYR A 136 -32.20 -6.68 2.39
C TYR A 136 -32.60 -7.60 1.24
N SER A 137 -33.12 -7.01 0.17
CA SER A 137 -33.43 -7.77 -1.03
C SER A 137 -32.15 -8.32 -1.69
N ARG A 138 -32.32 -9.40 -2.49
CA ARG A 138 -31.20 -9.93 -3.29
C ARG A 138 -30.58 -8.84 -4.21
N GLU A 139 -31.41 -7.94 -4.74
CA GLU A 139 -31.02 -6.85 -5.62
C GLU A 139 -30.16 -5.82 -4.86
N ASP A 140 -30.55 -5.46 -3.63
CA ASP A 140 -29.75 -4.58 -2.76
C ASP A 140 -28.40 -5.21 -2.44
N ILE A 141 -28.39 -6.48 -2.04
CA ILE A 141 -27.15 -7.23 -1.76
C ILE A 141 -26.22 -7.25 -2.99
N LEU A 142 -26.74 -7.51 -4.20
CA LEU A 142 -25.96 -7.45 -5.43
C LEU A 142 -25.42 -6.03 -5.70
N SER A 143 -26.23 -5.01 -5.42
CA SER A 143 -25.79 -3.61 -5.56
C SER A 143 -24.64 -3.28 -4.62
N TYR A 144 -24.73 -3.70 -3.35
CA TYR A 144 -23.63 -3.56 -2.39
C TYR A 144 -22.38 -4.32 -2.85
N GLY A 145 -22.55 -5.55 -3.34
CA GLY A 145 -21.46 -6.36 -3.87
C GLY A 145 -20.74 -5.71 -5.05
N LYS A 146 -21.49 -5.13 -5.99
CA LYS A 146 -20.92 -4.36 -7.11
C LYS A 146 -20.13 -3.14 -6.62
N GLN A 147 -20.64 -2.40 -5.63
CA GLN A 147 -19.92 -1.26 -5.07
C GLN A 147 -18.58 -1.70 -4.43
N VAL A 148 -18.58 -2.79 -3.67
CA VAL A 148 -17.35 -3.35 -3.09
C VAL A 148 -16.39 -3.80 -4.19
N ALA A 149 -16.88 -4.50 -5.22
CA ALA A 149 -16.08 -4.96 -6.37
C ALA A 149 -15.43 -3.77 -7.10
N TRP A 150 -16.18 -2.71 -7.38
CA TRP A 150 -15.61 -1.50 -7.99
C TRP A 150 -14.51 -0.87 -7.12
N ASN A 151 -14.73 -0.75 -5.82
CA ASN A 151 -13.73 -0.22 -4.90
C ASN A 151 -12.46 -1.08 -4.88
N GLN A 152 -12.59 -2.41 -5.00
CA GLN A 152 -11.45 -3.32 -5.11
C GLN A 152 -10.70 -3.14 -6.44
N LEU A 153 -11.43 -3.01 -7.56
CA LEU A 153 -10.84 -2.78 -8.89
C LEU A 153 -10.09 -1.43 -8.98
N TRP A 154 -10.67 -0.38 -8.38
CA TRP A 154 -10.08 0.97 -8.43
C TRP A 154 -8.97 1.18 -7.40
N ARG A 155 -8.79 0.24 -6.48
CA ARG A 155 -7.79 0.34 -5.43
C ARG A 155 -6.39 0.19 -6.02
N ASN A 156 -5.54 1.16 -5.76
CA ASN A 156 -4.12 1.10 -6.14
C ASN A 156 -3.34 0.38 -5.05
N PHE A 157 -3.00 -0.89 -5.28
CA PHE A 157 -2.23 -1.70 -4.32
C PHE A 157 -0.93 -1.04 -3.88
N CYS A 158 -0.22 -0.38 -4.78
CA CYS A 158 1.07 0.25 -4.49
C CYS A 158 0.99 1.34 -3.40
N VAL A 159 -0.18 1.96 -3.25
CA VAL A 159 -0.41 3.12 -2.39
C VAL A 159 -1.33 2.79 -1.22
N SER A 160 -2.35 1.96 -1.48
CA SER A 160 -3.47 1.75 -0.55
C SER A 160 -3.38 0.47 0.27
N ASP A 161 -2.49 -0.46 -0.08
CA ASP A 161 -2.34 -1.72 0.62
C ASP A 161 -1.02 -1.77 1.39
N THR A 162 -1.07 -2.42 2.55
CA THR A 162 0.10 -2.60 3.41
C THR A 162 0.49 -4.05 3.47
N PHE A 163 1.78 -4.32 3.59
CA PHE A 163 2.35 -5.66 3.68
C PHE A 163 3.60 -5.66 4.55
N GLU A 164 4.00 -6.82 5.03
CA GLU A 164 5.28 -6.99 5.69
C GLU A 164 6.42 -6.89 4.65
N PRO A 165 7.35 -5.92 4.75
CA PRO A 165 8.35 -5.68 3.72
C PRO A 165 9.35 -6.84 3.54
N GLY A 166 9.54 -7.64 4.58
CA GLY A 166 10.45 -8.77 4.55
C GLY A 166 11.91 -8.35 4.34
N SER A 167 12.67 -9.18 3.64
CA SER A 167 14.12 -9.04 3.48
C SER A 167 14.64 -7.73 2.90
N PRO A 168 13.94 -6.98 2.06
CA PRO A 168 14.37 -5.64 1.65
C PRO A 168 14.66 -4.70 2.81
N SER A 169 13.92 -4.78 3.91
CA SER A 169 14.15 -3.94 5.09
C SER A 169 15.41 -4.27 5.90
N LYS A 170 16.10 -5.36 5.60
CA LYS A 170 17.40 -5.68 6.23
C LYS A 170 18.47 -4.62 5.96
N ILE A 171 18.35 -3.91 4.85
CA ILE A 171 19.22 -2.77 4.52
C ILE A 171 19.07 -1.68 5.58
N LEU A 172 17.84 -1.39 6.04
CA LEU A 172 17.56 -0.42 7.10
C LEU A 172 18.24 -0.81 8.40
N THR A 173 18.15 -2.10 8.78
CA THR A 173 18.76 -2.64 10.00
C THR A 173 20.28 -2.50 9.98
N VAL A 174 20.91 -2.82 8.86
CA VAL A 174 22.37 -2.72 8.73
C VAL A 174 22.82 -1.25 8.64
N ALA A 175 22.11 -0.42 7.89
CA ALA A 175 22.41 1.01 7.79
C ALA A 175 22.33 1.69 9.16
N ALA A 176 21.28 1.44 9.93
CA ALA A 176 21.12 1.94 11.29
C ALA A 176 22.27 1.49 12.21
N GLY A 177 22.64 0.21 12.14
CA GLY A 177 23.73 -0.34 12.95
C GLY A 177 25.10 0.26 12.62
N LEU A 178 25.36 0.55 11.35
CA LEU A 178 26.60 1.21 10.91
C LEU A 178 26.61 2.69 11.31
N GLU A 179 25.52 3.42 11.11
CA GLU A 179 25.42 4.85 11.42
C GLU A 179 25.55 5.12 12.92
N GLU A 180 24.96 4.29 13.77
CA GLU A 180 25.09 4.41 15.24
C GLU A 180 26.42 3.83 15.78
N GLY A 181 27.29 3.34 14.89
CA GLY A 181 28.58 2.77 15.28
C GLY A 181 28.49 1.45 16.05
N VAL A 182 27.33 0.83 16.11
CA VAL A 182 27.09 -0.49 16.67
C VAL A 182 27.77 -1.57 15.82
N LEU A 183 27.80 -1.35 14.51
CA LEU A 183 28.55 -2.13 13.53
C LEU A 183 29.75 -1.35 13.02
N LYS A 184 30.86 -2.06 12.74
CA LYS A 184 32.08 -1.51 12.15
C LYS A 184 32.35 -2.05 10.74
N GLY A 185 31.52 -3.00 10.26
CA GLY A 185 31.64 -3.64 8.96
C GLY A 185 32.49 -4.91 8.92
N ASN A 186 33.12 -5.29 10.03
CA ASN A 186 33.99 -6.48 10.13
C ASN A 186 33.46 -7.56 11.08
N GLU A 187 32.20 -7.46 11.49
CA GLU A 187 31.56 -8.42 12.37
C GLU A 187 31.31 -9.75 11.67
N TYR A 188 31.28 -10.80 12.50
CA TYR A 188 30.86 -12.14 12.12
C TYR A 188 29.67 -12.57 12.95
N PHE A 189 28.74 -13.29 12.33
CA PHE A 189 27.50 -13.78 12.93
C PHE A 189 27.33 -15.28 12.69
N ASP A 190 27.22 -16.05 13.77
CA ASP A 190 26.97 -17.49 13.67
C ASP A 190 25.47 -17.75 13.55
N CYS A 191 25.09 -18.47 12.48
CA CYS A 191 23.72 -18.85 12.18
C CYS A 191 23.55 -20.35 12.24
N GLY A 192 22.99 -20.86 13.34
CA GLY A 192 22.58 -22.25 13.51
C GLY A 192 21.18 -22.57 12.94
N GLY A 193 20.63 -21.67 12.13
CA GLY A 193 19.31 -21.85 11.50
C GLY A 193 18.15 -21.20 12.26
N TYR A 194 18.29 -20.87 13.51
CA TYR A 194 17.31 -20.15 14.32
C TYR A 194 17.99 -19.34 15.43
N LEU A 195 17.25 -18.47 16.06
CA LEU A 195 17.64 -17.76 17.27
C LEU A 195 16.49 -17.85 18.27
N HIS A 196 16.81 -18.27 19.52
CA HIS A 196 15.86 -18.25 20.61
C HIS A 196 15.71 -16.83 21.17
N VAL A 197 14.48 -16.27 21.13
CA VAL A 197 14.18 -14.94 21.63
C VAL A 197 12.88 -14.98 22.41
N GLY A 198 12.93 -14.65 23.70
CA GLY A 198 11.81 -14.83 24.61
C GLY A 198 11.41 -16.30 24.66
N ASP A 199 10.16 -16.61 24.39
CA ASP A 199 9.61 -17.97 24.38
C ASP A 199 9.62 -18.61 22.97
N TRP A 200 10.28 -17.99 21.97
CA TRP A 200 10.16 -18.37 20.56
C TRP A 200 11.49 -18.72 19.91
N ASP A 201 11.49 -19.80 19.14
CA ASP A 201 12.57 -20.14 18.21
C ASP A 201 12.27 -19.53 16.85
N ILE A 202 12.85 -18.34 16.59
CA ILE A 202 12.64 -17.62 15.34
C ILE A 202 13.57 -18.16 14.26
N LYS A 203 13.00 -18.72 13.19
CA LYS A 203 13.72 -19.47 12.16
C LYS A 203 14.36 -18.56 11.11
N CYS A 204 15.55 -18.95 10.66
CA CYS A 204 16.19 -18.42 9.48
C CYS A 204 15.70 -19.19 8.23
N THR A 205 15.85 -18.58 7.06
CA THR A 205 15.58 -19.24 5.77
C THR A 205 16.39 -20.53 5.58
N ALA A 206 17.59 -20.61 6.16
CA ALA A 206 18.46 -21.80 6.13
C ALA A 206 18.18 -22.82 7.24
N TYR A 207 17.11 -22.69 8.04
CA TYR A 207 16.80 -23.57 9.17
C TYR A 207 16.85 -25.07 8.80
N ARG A 208 16.20 -25.44 7.69
CA ARG A 208 16.16 -26.84 7.21
C ARG A 208 17.51 -27.40 6.77
N LYS A 209 18.50 -26.52 6.54
CA LYS A 209 19.88 -26.89 6.13
C LYS A 209 20.87 -26.82 7.28
N GLY A 210 20.41 -26.63 8.53
CA GLY A 210 21.26 -26.50 9.71
C GLY A 210 21.86 -25.09 9.90
N GLY A 211 21.36 -24.10 9.20
CA GLY A 211 21.82 -22.71 9.26
C GLY A 211 22.80 -22.33 8.16
N HIS A 212 23.34 -21.11 8.26
CA HIS A 212 24.34 -20.60 7.30
C HIS A 212 25.80 -20.79 7.79
N GLY A 213 26.00 -21.20 9.04
CA GLY A 213 27.32 -21.19 9.68
C GLY A 213 27.76 -19.78 10.07
N SER A 214 29.07 -19.57 10.14
CA SER A 214 29.66 -18.26 10.45
C SER A 214 29.69 -17.39 9.19
N LEU A 215 29.13 -16.18 9.28
CA LEU A 215 29.00 -15.22 8.18
C LEU A 215 29.57 -13.88 8.57
N SER A 216 30.36 -13.27 7.71
CA SER A 216 30.66 -11.84 7.80
C SER A 216 29.39 -10.99 7.64
N LEU A 217 29.43 -9.72 8.01
CA LEU A 217 28.30 -8.80 7.80
C LEU A 217 27.84 -8.77 6.31
N THR A 218 28.78 -8.70 5.38
CA THR A 218 28.51 -8.73 3.94
C THR A 218 27.81 -10.03 3.52
N GLU A 219 28.33 -11.19 3.94
CA GLU A 219 27.70 -12.49 3.65
C GLU A 219 26.33 -12.63 4.30
N SER A 220 26.12 -12.01 5.47
CA SER A 220 24.82 -11.99 6.16
C SER A 220 23.73 -11.30 5.33
N ILE A 221 24.08 -10.20 4.62
CA ILE A 221 23.19 -9.55 3.67
C ILE A 221 23.02 -10.39 2.41
N MET A 222 24.12 -10.84 1.79
CA MET A 222 24.09 -11.63 0.56
C MET A 222 23.26 -12.92 0.68
N LYS A 223 23.34 -13.59 1.83
CA LYS A 223 22.54 -14.80 2.15
C LYS A 223 21.21 -14.50 2.81
N SER A 224 20.88 -13.25 2.99
CA SER A 224 19.63 -12.81 3.63
C SER A 224 19.40 -13.50 4.99
N CYS A 225 20.40 -13.50 5.87
CA CYS A 225 20.39 -14.22 7.13
C CYS A 225 19.53 -13.54 8.19
N ASN A 226 18.38 -14.13 8.58
CA ASN A 226 17.53 -13.58 9.64
C ASN A 226 18.24 -13.56 11.01
N VAL A 227 19.03 -14.60 11.33
CA VAL A 227 19.74 -14.68 12.61
C VAL A 227 20.72 -13.52 12.78
N ALA A 228 21.48 -13.19 11.75
CA ALA A 228 22.37 -12.02 11.78
C ALA A 228 21.58 -10.73 12.04
N MET A 229 20.49 -10.52 11.34
CA MET A 229 19.65 -9.31 11.51
C MET A 229 19.05 -9.22 12.92
N MET A 230 18.55 -10.32 13.46
CA MET A 230 18.05 -10.37 14.86
C MET A 230 19.12 -9.98 15.87
N ARG A 231 20.36 -10.47 15.69
CA ARG A 231 21.49 -10.11 16.55
C ARG A 231 21.85 -8.64 16.42
N ILE A 232 21.88 -8.09 15.20
CA ILE A 232 22.12 -6.65 14.95
C ILE A 232 21.01 -5.82 15.61
N GLY A 233 19.74 -6.19 15.44
CA GLY A 233 18.63 -5.52 16.11
C GLY A 233 18.78 -5.53 17.63
N ALA A 234 19.13 -6.67 18.22
CA ALA A 234 19.38 -6.79 19.66
C ALA A 234 20.55 -5.93 20.14
N MET A 235 21.63 -5.77 19.34
CA MET A 235 22.77 -4.90 19.65
C MET A 235 22.36 -3.42 19.66
N MET A 236 21.46 -3.00 18.79
CA MET A 236 20.93 -1.63 18.73
C MET A 236 19.89 -1.34 19.83
N GLY A 237 19.05 -2.32 20.14
CA GLY A 237 17.89 -2.13 21.01
C GLY A 237 16.72 -1.41 20.33
N SER A 238 15.53 -1.51 20.96
CA SER A 238 14.27 -1.00 20.39
C SER A 238 14.25 0.52 20.17
N GLY A 239 14.91 1.29 21.02
CA GLY A 239 14.96 2.75 20.91
C GLY A 239 15.65 3.23 19.63
N ILE A 240 16.86 2.71 19.35
CA ILE A 240 17.60 3.02 18.14
C ILE A 240 16.88 2.49 16.91
N PHE A 241 16.42 1.23 16.98
CA PHE A 241 15.73 0.60 15.85
C PHE A 241 14.48 1.39 15.43
N ALA A 242 13.58 1.72 16.37
CA ALA A 242 12.37 2.49 16.09
C ALA A 242 12.67 3.91 15.58
N LYS A 243 13.74 4.57 16.09
CA LYS A 243 14.20 5.86 15.58
C LYS A 243 14.52 5.78 14.09
N TYR A 244 15.28 4.75 13.67
CA TYR A 244 15.64 4.60 12.26
C TYR A 244 14.48 4.13 11.40
N GLN A 245 13.58 3.27 11.87
CA GLN A 245 12.34 2.98 11.15
C GLN A 245 11.57 4.26 10.81
N ALA A 246 11.44 5.17 11.79
CA ALA A 246 10.76 6.45 11.56
C ALA A 246 11.55 7.39 10.62
N MET A 247 12.89 7.41 10.70
CA MET A 247 13.75 8.19 9.79
C MET A 247 13.67 7.71 8.34
N PHE A 248 13.47 6.41 8.11
CA PHE A 248 13.21 5.82 6.81
C PHE A 248 11.74 5.90 6.38
N GLY A 249 10.90 6.69 7.08
CA GLY A 249 9.51 6.93 6.70
C GLY A 249 8.54 5.79 7.03
N MET A 250 8.98 4.72 7.70
CA MET A 250 8.07 3.63 8.08
C MET A 250 7.00 4.13 9.05
N GLY A 251 5.73 3.79 8.76
CA GLY A 251 4.57 4.26 9.53
C GLY A 251 4.14 5.69 9.20
N GLN A 252 4.77 6.37 8.23
CA GLN A 252 4.41 7.72 7.82
C GLN A 252 3.90 7.72 6.38
N LYS A 253 2.94 8.59 6.07
CA LYS A 253 2.53 8.80 4.68
C LYS A 253 3.66 9.47 3.91
N THR A 254 3.88 9.03 2.67
CA THR A 254 4.87 9.62 1.77
C THR A 254 4.42 10.98 1.26
N GLY A 255 3.10 11.22 1.26
CA GLY A 255 2.50 12.41 0.68
C GLY A 255 2.43 12.34 -0.84
N ILE A 256 2.47 11.14 -1.42
CA ILE A 256 2.23 10.96 -2.86
C ILE A 256 0.91 11.62 -3.26
N ASP A 257 0.91 12.30 -4.37
CA ASP A 257 -0.23 13.04 -4.93
C ASP A 257 -1.27 12.13 -5.60
N LEU A 258 -1.65 11.07 -4.84
CA LEU A 258 -2.72 10.14 -5.18
C LEU A 258 -3.69 9.97 -4.00
N PRO A 259 -4.99 9.75 -4.27
CA PRO A 259 -5.93 9.48 -3.20
C PRO A 259 -5.74 8.07 -2.62
N GLY A 260 -6.09 7.89 -1.36
CA GLY A 260 -6.16 6.57 -0.74
C GLY A 260 -4.83 6.02 -0.23
N GLU A 261 -3.81 6.86 -0.01
CA GLU A 261 -2.59 6.41 0.65
C GLU A 261 -2.91 5.86 2.04
N ALA A 262 -2.51 4.60 2.28
CA ALA A 262 -2.78 3.93 3.54
C ALA A 262 -2.05 4.60 4.70
N ASP A 263 -2.72 4.68 5.84
CA ASP A 263 -2.12 5.10 7.09
C ASP A 263 -1.53 3.86 7.79
N ALA A 264 -0.21 3.75 7.78
CA ALA A 264 0.53 2.66 8.41
C ALA A 264 1.05 2.98 9.82
N ALA A 265 0.68 4.14 10.41
CA ALA A 265 1.19 4.57 11.72
C ALA A 265 0.88 3.56 12.83
N GLY A 266 -0.31 2.97 12.83
CA GLY A 266 -0.71 1.92 13.78
C GLY A 266 -0.12 0.54 13.51
N LEU A 267 0.64 0.37 12.43
CA LEU A 267 1.21 -0.90 11.98
C LEU A 267 2.73 -1.01 12.21
N VAL A 268 3.31 -0.04 12.89
CA VAL A 268 4.73 0.00 13.30
C VAL A 268 4.79 0.13 14.81
N TYR A 269 5.64 -0.67 15.45
CA TYR A 269 5.78 -0.64 16.91
C TYR A 269 6.54 0.61 17.38
N PRO A 270 6.00 1.40 18.30
CA PRO A 270 6.77 2.41 18.99
C PRO A 270 7.80 1.74 19.92
N ALA A 271 8.89 2.44 20.23
CA ALA A 271 10.02 1.90 20.98
C ALA A 271 9.64 1.29 22.33
N ASP A 272 8.68 1.89 23.04
CA ASP A 272 8.19 1.46 24.37
C ASP A 272 7.30 0.20 24.31
N LYS A 273 6.78 -0.15 23.14
CA LYS A 273 5.97 -1.37 22.92
C LYS A 273 6.73 -2.45 22.13
N MET A 274 7.94 -2.16 21.68
CA MET A 274 8.78 -3.08 20.94
C MET A 274 9.60 -3.95 21.92
N GLY A 275 9.06 -5.11 22.29
CA GLY A 275 9.75 -6.10 23.08
C GLY A 275 10.85 -6.84 22.30
N PRO A 276 11.59 -7.77 22.94
CA PRO A 276 12.68 -8.50 22.28
C PRO A 276 12.22 -9.29 21.05
N THR A 277 11.03 -9.87 21.07
CA THR A 277 10.48 -10.67 19.96
C THR A 277 10.07 -9.79 18.79
N GLU A 278 9.41 -8.66 19.07
CA GLU A 278 9.02 -7.66 18.06
C GLU A 278 10.28 -7.08 17.41
N LEU A 279 11.28 -6.68 18.20
CA LEU A 279 12.56 -6.17 17.68
C LEU A 279 13.25 -7.21 16.79
N ALA A 280 13.30 -8.46 17.21
CA ALA A 280 13.93 -9.53 16.43
C ALA A 280 13.25 -9.72 15.07
N THR A 281 11.90 -9.76 15.02
CA THR A 281 11.16 -9.95 13.78
C THR A 281 11.20 -8.69 12.89
N ASN A 282 11.10 -7.51 13.48
CA ASN A 282 11.22 -6.25 12.77
C ASN A 282 12.58 -6.09 12.10
N ALA A 283 13.68 -6.58 12.74
CA ALA A 283 15.03 -6.47 12.19
C ALA A 283 15.22 -7.19 10.84
N PHE A 284 14.36 -8.13 10.47
CA PHE A 284 14.38 -8.76 9.14
C PHE A 284 13.11 -8.52 8.31
N GLY A 285 12.26 -7.55 8.74
CA GLY A 285 11.13 -7.06 7.96
C GLY A 285 9.82 -7.77 8.16
N GLN A 286 9.61 -8.40 9.31
CA GLN A 286 8.32 -8.99 9.67
C GLN A 286 7.74 -8.33 10.91
N ASN A 287 6.44 -8.59 11.16
CA ASN A 287 5.70 -8.06 12.31
C ASN A 287 5.55 -6.52 12.33
N TYR A 288 5.68 -5.86 11.18
CA TYR A 288 5.23 -4.51 10.90
C TYR A 288 4.87 -4.39 9.42
N ASN A 289 4.04 -3.42 9.08
CA ASN A 289 3.59 -3.24 7.70
C ASN A 289 3.93 -1.85 7.17
N CYS A 290 4.18 -1.80 5.86
CA CYS A 290 4.33 -0.57 5.09
C CYS A 290 3.66 -0.71 3.73
N THR A 291 3.48 0.39 3.01
CA THR A 291 3.04 0.36 1.61
C THR A 291 4.22 0.16 0.66
N MET A 292 3.94 -0.20 -0.61
CA MET A 292 5.01 -0.27 -1.62
C MET A 292 5.65 1.10 -1.87
N ILE A 293 4.86 2.17 -1.84
CA ILE A 293 5.41 3.52 -2.03
C ILE A 293 6.32 3.94 -0.87
N GLN A 294 6.02 3.56 0.37
CA GLN A 294 6.92 3.77 1.51
C GLN A 294 8.24 3.01 1.38
N MET A 295 8.22 1.82 0.77
CA MET A 295 9.44 1.04 0.52
C MET A 295 10.26 1.56 -0.67
N ALA A 296 9.65 2.28 -1.58
CA ALA A 296 10.30 2.84 -2.76
C ALA A 296 10.93 4.23 -2.46
N ALA A 297 10.33 4.99 -1.55
CA ALA A 297 10.81 6.30 -1.13
C ALA A 297 11.95 6.20 -0.09
#